data_4c8c17c3e12b66edd18649ea79d4bbe3
#
_entry.id   4c8c17c3e12b66edd18649ea79d4bbe3
#
_cell.length_a   1.000
_cell.length_b   1.000
_cell.length_c   1.000
_cell.angle_alpha   90.00
_cell.angle_beta   90.00
_cell.angle_gamma   90.00
#
_symmetry.space_group_name_H-M   'P 1'
#
loop_
_entity.id
_entity.type
_entity.pdbx_description
1 polymer ?
#
loop_
_entity_poly.entity_id
_entity_poly.type
_entity_poly.pdbx_seq_one_letter_code
_entity_poly.pdbx_strand_id
1 'polypeptide(L)'
;MKKITILTVLCALTLSSFSQNIFNKKENTTNNNAKLNLENGMYAKINTTKGEILIKLEYEKTPLTVANFVGLAEGTLKNNKKELGTPYYDGLKFHRVIADFMVQGGCPDGNGTGDPGYKFADEFHPDLKHGKGGILSMANSGPATNGSQFFITHKETSWLDGKHSVFGHVVEGMDVVNAITQDDIINSLTIVREGAAAKAFDANNIFITTQAEIEKLNSVKANESTQSIKKLTEGATFTKSGLAYFMIKEGVGAQATAGKTVSV
;
A
#
# COMPACT_ATOMS: atom_id res chain seq x y z
N MET A 1 57.32 43.80 66.62
CA MET A 1 56.14 44.39 67.14
C MET A 1 55.60 45.39 66.12
N LYS A 2 54.77 44.99 65.19
CA LYS A 2 54.14 45.90 64.24
C LYS A 2 52.65 45.53 64.16
N LYS A 3 51.83 46.49 64.55
CA LYS A 3 50.37 46.42 64.48
C LYS A 3 49.92 46.50 63.00
N ILE A 4 49.09 45.62 62.57
CA ILE A 4 48.41 45.72 61.31
C ILE A 4 46.94 46.06 61.54
N THR A 5 46.58 47.25 61.09
CA THR A 5 45.23 47.80 61.15
C THR A 5 44.35 47.17 60.02
N ILE A 6 43.25 46.59 60.40
CA ILE A 6 42.22 46.09 59.47
C ILE A 6 41.34 47.26 59.10
N LEU A 7 41.31 47.61 57.82
CA LEU A 7 40.39 48.60 57.27
C LEU A 7 39.23 47.82 56.58
N THR A 8 38.10 47.90 57.29
CA THR A 8 36.82 47.40 56.76
C THR A 8 36.23 48.46 55.84
N VAL A 9 36.17 48.16 54.55
CA VAL A 9 35.44 48.97 53.58
C VAL A 9 34.05 48.35 53.40
N LEU A 10 33.05 49.08 53.89
CA LEU A 10 31.63 48.85 53.71
C LEU A 10 31.28 49.34 52.29
N CYS A 11 31.10 48.46 51.31
CA CYS A 11 30.60 48.83 49.99
C CYS A 11 29.15 48.44 49.87
N ALA A 12 28.36 49.47 49.70
CA ALA A 12 26.90 49.46 49.75
C ALA A 12 26.30 48.63 48.54
N LEU A 13 25.28 47.93 48.93
CA LEU A 13 24.31 47.28 48.06
C LEU A 13 23.61 48.26 47.12
N THR A 14 23.86 48.10 45.78
CA THR A 14 22.89 48.42 44.74
C THR A 14 23.01 47.33 43.70
N LEU A 15 22.40 46.18 43.96
CA LEU A 15 22.19 45.17 42.96
C LEU A 15 20.83 45.44 42.32
N SER A 16 20.94 46.02 41.17
CA SER A 16 19.89 46.15 40.21
C SER A 16 19.20 44.80 39.93
N SER A 17 17.89 44.79 40.14
CA SER A 17 16.92 43.79 39.72
C SER A 17 16.81 43.69 38.21
N PHE A 18 17.85 43.17 37.58
CA PHE A 18 17.88 42.98 36.10
C PHE A 18 18.53 41.64 35.75
N SER A 19 17.93 40.55 36.12
CA SER A 19 18.32 39.23 35.58
C SER A 19 17.47 38.08 36.07
N GLN A 20 16.16 38.08 35.94
CA GLN A 20 15.35 36.89 36.15
C GLN A 20 14.17 36.78 35.19
N ASN A 21 14.27 37.29 33.96
CA ASN A 21 13.21 37.13 32.96
C ASN A 21 13.67 36.42 31.69
N ILE A 22 14.74 35.61 31.75
CA ILE A 22 15.19 34.82 30.64
C ILE A 22 15.35 33.37 31.13
N PHE A 23 14.33 32.63 31.33
CA PHE A 23 14.28 31.14 31.35
C PHE A 23 12.94 30.64 31.90
N ASN A 24 11.84 31.20 31.39
CA ASN A 24 10.56 30.51 31.47
C ASN A 24 9.89 30.52 30.09
N LYS A 25 10.62 30.07 29.07
CA LYS A 25 10.01 29.49 27.89
C LYS A 25 9.57 28.11 28.32
N LYS A 26 8.42 28.03 28.97
CA LYS A 26 7.67 26.80 29.12
C LYS A 26 7.51 26.28 27.71
N GLU A 27 8.25 25.23 27.35
CA GLU A 27 7.89 24.35 26.25
C GLU A 27 6.48 23.85 26.58
N ASN A 28 5.50 24.50 26.00
CA ASN A 28 4.19 23.91 25.84
C ASN A 28 4.37 22.76 24.82
N THR A 29 4.94 21.68 25.26
CA THR A 29 4.63 20.36 24.72
C THR A 29 3.16 20.14 25.08
N THR A 30 2.29 20.72 24.29
CA THR A 30 0.92 20.26 24.19
C THR A 30 1.01 18.80 23.73
N ASN A 31 0.98 17.89 24.69
CA ASN A 31 0.54 16.53 24.49
C ASN A 31 -0.91 16.63 23.98
N ASN A 32 -1.08 16.92 22.70
CA ASN A 32 -2.33 16.76 21.99
C ASN A 32 -2.59 15.26 21.80
N ASN A 33 -2.71 14.53 22.90
CA ASN A 33 -3.51 13.31 22.96
C ASN A 33 -5.00 13.72 22.99
N ALA A 34 -5.42 14.57 22.07
CA ALA A 34 -6.82 14.62 21.69
C ALA A 34 -7.09 13.22 21.10
N LYS A 35 -7.73 12.35 21.91
CA LYS A 35 -8.24 11.07 21.45
C LYS A 35 -9.13 11.40 20.26
N LEU A 36 -8.64 11.16 19.03
CA LEU A 36 -9.46 11.27 17.84
C LEU A 36 -10.73 10.47 18.09
N ASN A 37 -11.86 11.13 18.04
CA ASN A 37 -13.16 10.49 18.24
C ASN A 37 -13.53 9.81 16.91
N LEU A 38 -12.81 8.72 16.59
CA LEU A 38 -12.99 7.97 15.36
C LEU A 38 -14.32 7.23 15.40
N GLU A 39 -15.04 7.23 14.30
CA GLU A 39 -16.19 6.36 14.08
C GLU A 39 -15.75 4.89 14.08
N ASN A 40 -16.72 3.98 14.24
CA ASN A 40 -16.45 2.55 14.07
C ASN A 40 -15.85 2.28 12.69
N GLY A 41 -14.72 1.57 12.65
CA GLY A 41 -13.99 1.33 11.43
C GLY A 41 -12.55 0.88 11.67
N MET A 42 -11.84 0.67 10.59
CA MET A 42 -10.42 0.36 10.62
C MET A 42 -9.64 1.49 9.95
N TYR A 43 -8.54 1.88 10.58
CA TYR A 43 -7.75 3.01 10.12
C TYR A 43 -6.26 2.65 10.08
N ALA A 44 -5.56 3.17 9.09
CA ALA A 44 -4.11 3.19 9.04
C ALA A 44 -3.62 4.60 9.38
N LYS A 45 -2.76 4.67 10.38
CA LYS A 45 -2.07 5.88 10.81
C LYS A 45 -0.63 5.80 10.30
N ILE A 46 -0.30 6.62 9.31
CA ILE A 46 1.02 6.66 8.69
C ILE A 46 1.75 7.90 9.21
N ASN A 47 2.81 7.68 9.97
CA ASN A 47 3.70 8.75 10.41
C ASN A 47 4.85 8.86 9.40
N THR A 48 4.98 10.03 8.78
CA THR A 48 5.98 10.28 7.74
C THR A 48 6.96 11.39 8.18
N THR A 49 8.01 11.61 7.41
CA THR A 49 8.92 12.76 7.58
C THR A 49 8.23 14.11 7.39
N LYS A 50 7.02 14.14 6.79
CA LYS A 50 6.24 15.37 6.56
C LYS A 50 5.09 15.57 7.56
N GLY A 51 4.78 14.55 8.35
CA GLY A 51 3.66 14.57 9.29
C GLY A 51 2.86 13.28 9.28
N GLU A 52 1.68 13.32 9.87
CA GLU A 52 0.80 12.17 10.04
C GLU A 52 -0.33 12.18 9.01
N ILE A 53 -0.64 11.01 8.47
CA ILE A 53 -1.76 10.77 7.57
C ILE A 53 -2.65 9.72 8.21
N LEU A 54 -3.94 10.00 8.33
CA LEU A 54 -4.95 9.05 8.79
C LEU A 54 -5.80 8.60 7.62
N ILE A 55 -5.90 7.29 7.41
CA ILE A 55 -6.59 6.66 6.30
C ILE A 55 -7.65 5.71 6.83
N LYS A 56 -8.89 5.83 6.40
CA LYS A 56 -9.94 4.84 6.65
C LYS A 56 -9.79 3.70 5.65
N LEU A 57 -9.75 2.45 6.15
CA LEU A 57 -9.62 1.24 5.34
C LEU A 57 -10.99 0.62 5.06
N GLU A 58 -11.21 0.18 3.84
CA GLU A 58 -12.48 -0.40 3.36
C GLU A 58 -12.51 -1.93 3.56
N TYR A 59 -12.24 -2.38 4.79
CA TYR A 59 -12.07 -3.80 5.13
C TYR A 59 -13.30 -4.68 4.89
N GLU A 60 -14.50 -4.09 4.79
CA GLU A 60 -15.73 -4.82 4.46
C GLU A 60 -15.92 -4.99 2.95
N LYS A 61 -15.42 -4.02 2.15
CA LYS A 61 -15.60 -4.00 0.70
C LYS A 61 -14.44 -4.65 -0.06
N THR A 62 -13.23 -4.57 0.50
CA THR A 62 -12.01 -5.14 -0.07
C THR A 62 -11.20 -5.88 1.01
N PRO A 63 -11.80 -6.93 1.61
CA PRO A 63 -11.20 -7.64 2.75
C PRO A 63 -9.85 -8.30 2.45
N LEU A 64 -9.64 -8.86 1.25
CA LEU A 64 -8.36 -9.47 0.86
C LEU A 64 -7.24 -8.41 0.80
N THR A 65 -7.50 -7.29 0.14
CA THR A 65 -6.54 -6.21 -0.06
C THR A 65 -6.18 -5.56 1.28
N VAL A 66 -7.20 -5.28 2.11
CA VAL A 66 -6.98 -4.73 3.47
C VAL A 66 -6.26 -5.74 4.35
N ALA A 67 -6.58 -7.04 4.26
CA ALA A 67 -5.90 -8.08 5.03
C ALA A 67 -4.40 -8.17 4.68
N ASN A 68 -4.04 -8.08 3.41
CA ASN A 68 -2.65 -7.99 2.99
C ASN A 68 -1.94 -6.77 3.60
N PHE A 69 -2.54 -5.59 3.43
CA PHE A 69 -1.95 -4.34 3.92
C PHE A 69 -1.79 -4.32 5.44
N VAL A 70 -2.84 -4.71 6.17
CA VAL A 70 -2.85 -4.78 7.64
C VAL A 70 -1.88 -5.84 8.15
N GLY A 71 -1.89 -7.04 7.57
CA GLY A 71 -1.00 -8.13 7.98
C GLY A 71 0.48 -7.80 7.77
N LEU A 72 0.82 -7.06 6.70
CA LEU A 72 2.17 -6.53 6.49
C LEU A 72 2.48 -5.40 7.48
N ALA A 73 1.57 -4.46 7.69
CA ALA A 73 1.76 -3.35 8.62
C ALA A 73 2.04 -3.83 10.05
N GLU A 74 1.33 -4.86 10.50
CA GLU A 74 1.48 -5.45 11.84
C GLU A 74 2.59 -6.52 11.92
N GLY A 75 3.19 -6.89 10.77
CA GLY A 75 4.20 -7.95 10.71
C GLY A 75 3.65 -9.35 10.94
N THR A 76 2.33 -9.54 10.85
CA THR A 76 1.67 -10.84 11.08
C THR A 76 1.60 -11.70 9.82
N LEU A 77 1.75 -11.10 8.64
CA LEU A 77 1.74 -11.80 7.36
C LEU A 77 3.16 -12.16 6.92
N LYS A 78 3.36 -13.46 6.63
CA LYS A 78 4.65 -13.96 6.17
C LYS A 78 5.06 -13.31 4.85
N ASN A 79 6.30 -12.87 4.77
CA ASN A 79 6.90 -12.26 3.58
C ASN A 79 8.40 -12.65 3.49
N ASN A 80 9.08 -12.29 2.39
CA ASN A 80 10.49 -12.62 2.19
C ASN A 80 11.47 -11.48 2.50
N LYS A 81 10.99 -10.38 3.11
CA LYS A 81 11.78 -9.17 3.34
C LYS A 81 11.99 -8.85 4.82
N LYS A 82 11.05 -9.23 5.66
CA LYS A 82 11.14 -9.00 7.12
C LYS A 82 10.67 -10.24 7.88
N GLU A 83 11.26 -10.46 9.04
CA GLU A 83 10.86 -11.53 9.96
C GLU A 83 9.45 -11.28 10.50
N LEU A 84 8.71 -12.36 10.80
CA LEU A 84 7.42 -12.28 11.47
C LEU A 84 7.54 -11.49 12.79
N GLY A 85 6.55 -10.64 13.06
CA GLY A 85 6.54 -9.72 14.19
C GLY A 85 7.21 -8.38 13.89
N THR A 86 7.81 -8.18 12.70
CA THR A 86 8.40 -6.91 12.31
C THR A 86 7.48 -6.16 11.36
N PRO A 87 7.04 -4.91 11.69
CA PRO A 87 6.26 -4.08 10.80
C PRO A 87 6.94 -3.89 9.44
N TYR A 88 6.22 -4.22 8.36
CA TYR A 88 6.81 -4.26 7.02
C TYR A 88 7.10 -2.87 6.47
N TYR A 89 6.21 -1.91 6.71
CA TYR A 89 6.26 -0.59 6.08
C TYR A 89 7.20 0.39 6.79
N ASP A 90 7.56 0.14 8.04
CA ASP A 90 8.40 1.02 8.83
C ASP A 90 9.81 1.15 8.22
N GLY A 91 10.21 2.40 7.98
CA GLY A 91 11.48 2.75 7.34
C GLY A 91 11.45 2.72 5.81
N LEU A 92 10.35 2.33 5.17
CA LEU A 92 10.24 2.37 3.70
C LEU A 92 10.01 3.80 3.20
N LYS A 93 10.35 4.02 1.92
CA LYS A 93 10.25 5.31 1.27
C LYS A 93 9.01 5.43 0.39
N PHE A 94 8.60 6.68 0.15
CA PHE A 94 7.82 7.04 -1.02
C PHE A 94 8.77 7.15 -2.22
N HIS A 95 9.07 6.02 -2.85
CA HIS A 95 10.09 5.91 -3.91
C HIS A 95 9.69 6.53 -5.25
N ARG A 96 8.39 6.86 -5.42
CA ARG A 96 7.87 7.51 -6.63
C ARG A 96 6.80 8.53 -6.25
N VAL A 97 7.04 9.79 -6.58
CA VAL A 97 6.10 10.88 -6.37
C VAL A 97 5.93 11.63 -7.69
N ILE A 98 4.70 11.77 -8.14
CA ILE A 98 4.38 12.55 -9.33
C ILE A 98 3.38 13.61 -8.90
N ALA A 99 3.77 14.87 -9.01
CA ALA A 99 2.92 16.01 -8.70
C ALA A 99 1.61 15.95 -9.51
N ASP A 100 0.51 16.37 -8.88
CA ASP A 100 -0.83 16.31 -9.48
C ASP A 100 -1.30 14.91 -9.89
N PHE A 101 -0.66 13.85 -9.39
CA PHE A 101 -1.07 12.49 -9.65
C PHE A 101 -1.12 11.66 -8.37
N MET A 102 0.02 11.22 -7.81
CA MET A 102 0.04 10.36 -6.64
C MET A 102 1.41 10.31 -5.94
N VAL A 103 1.41 9.85 -4.71
CA VAL A 103 2.59 9.38 -3.97
C VAL A 103 2.54 7.86 -3.84
N GLN A 104 3.62 7.15 -4.19
CA GLN A 104 3.70 5.68 -4.17
C GLN A 104 4.79 5.22 -3.21
N GLY A 105 4.42 4.31 -2.30
CA GLY A 105 5.29 3.70 -1.31
C GLY A 105 5.14 2.19 -1.22
N GLY A 106 5.68 1.59 -0.14
CA GLY A 106 5.51 0.16 0.15
C GLY A 106 6.44 -0.78 -0.62
N CYS A 107 7.42 -0.25 -1.38
CA CYS A 107 8.46 -1.05 -2.02
C CYS A 107 9.60 -1.33 -1.03
N PRO A 108 9.91 -2.58 -0.67
CA PRO A 108 10.96 -2.90 0.29
C PRO A 108 12.36 -2.54 -0.20
N ASP A 109 12.57 -2.55 -1.52
CA ASP A 109 13.86 -2.23 -2.14
C ASP A 109 13.98 -0.73 -2.47
N GLY A 110 12.92 0.07 -2.22
CA GLY A 110 12.90 1.52 -2.40
C GLY A 110 13.11 2.03 -3.82
N ASN A 111 12.91 1.19 -4.83
CA ASN A 111 13.14 1.49 -6.25
C ASN A 111 11.96 1.12 -7.18
N GLY A 112 10.86 0.60 -6.61
CA GLY A 112 9.67 0.19 -7.34
C GLY A 112 9.66 -1.26 -7.82
N THR A 113 10.77 -2.01 -7.73
CA THR A 113 10.86 -3.40 -8.22
C THR A 113 10.63 -4.44 -7.13
N GLY A 114 10.79 -4.07 -5.85
CA GLY A 114 10.64 -4.98 -4.72
C GLY A 114 9.19 -5.34 -4.41
N ASP A 115 8.98 -6.55 -3.92
CA ASP A 115 7.70 -7.09 -3.48
C ASP A 115 7.84 -7.93 -2.20
N PRO A 116 6.73 -8.35 -1.57
CA PRO A 116 6.77 -9.14 -0.34
C PRO A 116 7.10 -10.64 -0.56
N GLY A 117 7.37 -11.05 -1.80
CA GLY A 117 7.66 -12.45 -2.17
C GLY A 117 6.45 -13.24 -2.65
N TYR A 118 5.33 -12.57 -2.85
CA TYR A 118 4.10 -13.14 -3.41
C TYR A 118 3.31 -12.07 -4.17
N LYS A 119 2.33 -12.55 -4.92
CA LYS A 119 1.33 -11.73 -5.61
C LYS A 119 -0.07 -12.19 -5.22
N PHE A 120 -1.05 -11.28 -5.26
CA PHE A 120 -2.44 -11.62 -5.01
C PHE A 120 -3.39 -10.94 -6.01
N ALA A 121 -4.60 -11.47 -6.09
CA ALA A 121 -5.62 -11.06 -7.04
C ALA A 121 -6.11 -9.63 -6.82
N ASP A 122 -6.63 -9.01 -7.88
CA ASP A 122 -7.34 -7.73 -7.77
C ASP A 122 -8.68 -7.92 -7.06
N GLU A 123 -9.09 -6.88 -6.34
CA GLU A 123 -10.34 -6.83 -5.61
C GLU A 123 -11.03 -5.50 -5.90
N PHE A 124 -11.98 -5.52 -6.85
CA PHE A 124 -12.69 -4.33 -7.29
C PHE A 124 -14.10 -4.31 -6.68
N HIS A 125 -14.44 -3.18 -6.07
CA HIS A 125 -15.80 -2.95 -5.56
C HIS A 125 -16.45 -1.79 -6.33
N PRO A 126 -17.73 -1.87 -6.73
CA PRO A 126 -18.38 -0.86 -7.56
C PRO A 126 -18.42 0.54 -6.93
N ASP A 127 -18.52 0.63 -5.59
CA ASP A 127 -18.53 1.90 -4.86
C ASP A 127 -17.14 2.53 -4.68
N LEU A 128 -16.06 1.76 -4.90
CA LEU A 128 -14.70 2.21 -4.66
C LEU A 128 -14.05 2.65 -5.97
N LYS A 129 -13.87 3.97 -6.10
CA LYS A 129 -13.38 4.63 -7.31
C LYS A 129 -12.28 5.63 -6.99
N HIS A 130 -11.46 5.91 -7.99
CA HIS A 130 -10.42 6.96 -7.93
C HIS A 130 -11.00 8.36 -8.27
N GLY A 131 -12.19 8.67 -7.76
CA GLY A 131 -12.96 9.87 -8.12
C GLY A 131 -12.53 11.16 -7.41
N LYS A 132 -11.47 11.12 -6.57
CA LYS A 132 -10.96 12.30 -5.84
C LYS A 132 -9.52 12.11 -5.42
N GLY A 133 -8.91 13.15 -4.85
CA GLY A 133 -7.64 13.04 -4.10
C GLY A 133 -7.81 12.26 -2.80
N GLY A 134 -6.70 11.71 -2.28
CA GLY A 134 -6.65 10.96 -1.04
C GLY A 134 -7.16 9.52 -1.14
N ILE A 135 -7.29 8.96 -2.32
CA ILE A 135 -7.65 7.55 -2.51
C ILE A 135 -6.43 6.68 -2.32
N LEU A 136 -6.53 5.68 -1.43
CA LEU A 136 -5.53 4.64 -1.21
C LEU A 136 -5.83 3.44 -2.11
N SER A 137 -4.85 3.07 -2.94
CA SER A 137 -5.02 2.01 -3.94
C SER A 137 -3.73 1.20 -4.13
N MET A 138 -3.86 -0.05 -4.59
CA MET A 138 -2.71 -0.93 -4.84
C MET A 138 -1.97 -0.56 -6.13
N ALA A 139 -0.67 -0.46 -6.04
CA ALA A 139 0.20 -0.47 -7.21
C ALA A 139 0.39 -1.90 -7.69
N ASN A 140 0.33 -2.12 -9.01
CA ASN A 140 0.52 -3.42 -9.64
C ASN A 140 1.20 -3.28 -11.03
N SER A 141 1.61 -4.38 -11.61
CA SER A 141 2.21 -4.49 -12.96
C SER A 141 1.25 -5.17 -13.96
N GLY A 142 -0.06 -5.12 -13.70
CA GLY A 142 -1.11 -5.75 -14.47
C GLY A 142 -2.03 -6.60 -13.58
N PRO A 143 -3.00 -7.30 -14.17
CA PRO A 143 -3.99 -8.06 -13.39
C PRO A 143 -3.36 -9.09 -12.45
N ALA A 144 -3.89 -9.18 -11.22
CA ALA A 144 -3.49 -10.13 -10.19
C ALA A 144 -2.00 -10.09 -9.82
N THR A 145 -1.37 -8.91 -9.88
CA THR A 145 0.04 -8.71 -9.49
C THR A 145 0.22 -7.80 -8.29
N ASN A 146 -0.82 -7.65 -7.47
CA ASN A 146 -0.73 -6.86 -6.23
C ASN A 146 0.28 -7.48 -5.26
N GLY A 147 0.98 -6.64 -4.50
CA GLY A 147 1.98 -7.06 -3.51
C GLY A 147 1.91 -6.16 -2.28
N SER A 148 3.03 -5.47 -1.96
CA SER A 148 3.09 -4.53 -0.84
C SER A 148 2.98 -3.07 -1.25
N GLN A 149 3.17 -2.74 -2.53
CA GLN A 149 3.21 -1.36 -2.99
C GLN A 149 1.80 -0.76 -3.09
N PHE A 150 1.66 0.46 -2.60
CA PHE A 150 0.42 1.23 -2.63
C PHE A 150 0.68 2.66 -3.09
N PHE A 151 -0.37 3.36 -3.48
CA PHE A 151 -0.31 4.80 -3.75
C PHE A 151 -1.48 5.55 -3.15
N ILE A 152 -1.27 6.84 -2.90
CA ILE A 152 -2.30 7.79 -2.47
C ILE A 152 -2.42 8.87 -3.52
N THR A 153 -3.62 9.12 -4.04
CA THR A 153 -3.85 10.07 -5.12
C THR A 153 -3.83 11.51 -4.62
N HIS A 154 -3.30 12.44 -5.43
CA HIS A 154 -3.40 13.89 -5.18
C HIS A 154 -4.74 14.45 -5.65
N LYS A 155 -5.32 13.87 -6.70
CA LYS A 155 -6.59 14.29 -7.31
C LYS A 155 -7.33 13.08 -7.90
N GLU A 156 -8.44 13.33 -8.57
CA GLU A 156 -9.15 12.31 -9.34
C GLU A 156 -8.24 11.66 -10.40
N THR A 157 -8.32 10.32 -10.48
CA THR A 157 -7.56 9.49 -11.42
C THR A 157 -8.45 8.34 -11.94
N SER A 158 -9.64 8.67 -12.40
CA SER A 158 -10.70 7.72 -12.81
C SER A 158 -10.29 6.70 -13.88
N TRP A 159 -9.25 6.99 -14.68
CA TRP A 159 -8.67 6.03 -15.64
C TRP A 159 -8.01 4.80 -15.01
N LEU A 160 -7.81 4.80 -13.67
CA LEU A 160 -7.29 3.67 -12.88
C LEU A 160 -8.38 2.72 -12.38
N ASP A 161 -9.66 3.10 -12.51
CA ASP A 161 -10.79 2.28 -12.09
C ASP A 161 -10.80 0.93 -12.82
N GLY A 162 -11.03 -0.16 -12.07
CA GLY A 162 -11.00 -1.52 -12.60
C GLY A 162 -9.61 -2.03 -13.01
N LYS A 163 -8.54 -1.29 -12.68
CA LYS A 163 -7.15 -1.69 -12.92
C LYS A 163 -6.33 -1.76 -11.63
N HIS A 164 -6.68 -0.93 -10.64
CA HIS A 164 -6.03 -0.89 -9.33
C HIS A 164 -7.09 -1.01 -8.24
N SER A 165 -6.82 -1.85 -7.25
CA SER A 165 -7.74 -2.12 -6.14
C SER A 165 -7.73 -0.97 -5.15
N VAL A 166 -8.82 -0.20 -5.10
CA VAL A 166 -9.03 0.84 -4.07
C VAL A 166 -9.41 0.16 -2.77
N PHE A 167 -8.72 0.47 -1.69
CA PHE A 167 -8.96 -0.16 -0.39
C PHE A 167 -9.00 0.80 0.81
N GLY A 168 -8.97 2.12 0.56
CA GLY A 168 -9.09 3.14 1.59
C GLY A 168 -9.10 4.56 1.05
N HIS A 169 -9.26 5.51 1.97
CA HIS A 169 -9.18 6.93 1.65
C HIS A 169 -8.68 7.74 2.83
N VAL A 170 -7.98 8.82 2.57
CA VAL A 170 -7.47 9.78 3.56
C VAL A 170 -8.64 10.47 4.24
N VAL A 171 -8.66 10.46 5.56
CA VAL A 171 -9.62 11.19 6.41
C VAL A 171 -8.99 12.42 7.07
N GLU A 172 -7.67 12.36 7.35
CA GLU A 172 -6.90 13.50 7.84
C GLU A 172 -5.48 13.47 7.25
N GLY A 173 -4.85 14.64 7.09
CA GLY A 173 -3.48 14.76 6.60
C GLY A 173 -3.34 14.81 5.07
N MET A 174 -4.36 15.27 4.34
CA MET A 174 -4.24 15.45 2.88
C MET A 174 -3.18 16.52 2.52
N ASP A 175 -2.98 17.51 3.37
CA ASP A 175 -1.90 18.49 3.28
C ASP A 175 -0.51 17.83 3.39
N VAL A 176 -0.38 16.83 4.27
CA VAL A 176 0.84 16.02 4.40
C VAL A 176 1.05 15.20 3.14
N VAL A 177 0.01 14.53 2.60
CA VAL A 177 0.11 13.79 1.32
C VAL A 177 0.64 14.70 0.21
N ASN A 178 0.12 15.93 0.11
CA ASN A 178 0.54 16.90 -0.90
C ASN A 178 1.96 17.46 -0.65
N ALA A 179 2.47 17.38 0.58
CA ALA A 179 3.81 17.82 0.95
C ALA A 179 4.88 16.72 0.79
N ILE A 180 4.49 15.46 0.61
CA ILE A 180 5.41 14.35 0.40
C ILE A 180 6.19 14.56 -0.89
N THR A 181 7.50 14.38 -0.79
CA THR A 181 8.44 14.39 -1.91
C THR A 181 9.09 13.01 -2.06
N GLN A 182 9.71 12.77 -3.21
CA GLN A 182 10.40 11.50 -3.44
C GLN A 182 11.46 11.26 -2.38
N ASP A 183 11.55 10.02 -1.93
CA ASP A 183 12.42 9.51 -0.86
C ASP A 183 12.06 9.95 0.56
N ASP A 184 10.95 10.66 0.78
CA ASP A 184 10.38 10.82 2.13
C ASP A 184 10.06 9.46 2.74
N ILE A 185 10.22 9.35 4.07
CA ILE A 185 10.20 8.07 4.78
C ILE A 185 8.87 7.88 5.52
N ILE A 186 8.36 6.67 5.50
CA ILE A 186 7.34 6.14 6.41
C ILE A 186 8.06 5.78 7.70
N ASN A 187 8.00 6.64 8.71
CA ASN A 187 8.63 6.39 10.01
C ASN A 187 7.96 5.20 10.72
N SER A 188 6.62 5.15 10.67
CA SER A 188 5.82 4.03 11.17
C SER A 188 4.44 3.99 10.52
N LEU A 189 3.87 2.78 10.45
CA LEU A 189 2.50 2.55 10.03
C LEU A 189 1.80 1.67 11.06
N THR A 190 0.76 2.21 11.71
CA THR A 190 0.00 1.51 12.75
C THR A 190 -1.47 1.38 12.38
N ILE A 191 -2.08 0.28 12.79
CA ILE A 191 -3.50 0.01 12.53
C ILE A 191 -4.32 0.32 13.78
N VAL A 192 -5.35 1.15 13.60
CA VAL A 192 -6.32 1.50 14.65
C VAL A 192 -7.65 0.86 14.31
N ARG A 193 -8.23 0.16 15.28
CA ARG A 193 -9.51 -0.56 15.16
C ARG A 193 -10.52 -0.01 16.15
N GLU A 194 -11.58 0.59 15.63
CA GLU A 194 -12.71 1.08 16.42
C GLU A 194 -13.97 0.23 16.13
N GLY A 195 -14.67 -0.17 17.20
CA GLY A 195 -15.84 -1.05 17.11
C GLY A 195 -15.52 -2.54 17.03
N ALA A 196 -16.53 -3.36 17.25
CA ALA A 196 -16.38 -4.81 17.39
C ALA A 196 -15.96 -5.48 16.07
N ALA A 197 -16.53 -5.08 14.94
CA ALA A 197 -16.23 -5.65 13.62
C ALA A 197 -14.76 -5.44 13.23
N ALA A 198 -14.23 -4.22 13.36
CA ALA A 198 -12.84 -3.94 13.06
C ALA A 198 -11.87 -4.69 13.99
N LYS A 199 -12.23 -4.85 15.28
CA LYS A 199 -11.43 -5.61 16.26
C LYS A 199 -11.43 -7.11 15.98
N ALA A 200 -12.50 -7.65 15.41
CA ALA A 200 -12.62 -9.05 15.04
C ALA A 200 -11.93 -9.41 13.69
N PHE A 201 -11.45 -8.41 12.94
CA PHE A 201 -10.81 -8.62 11.64
C PHE A 201 -9.43 -9.26 11.80
N ASP A 202 -9.34 -10.55 11.50
CA ASP A 202 -8.09 -11.32 11.50
C ASP A 202 -7.46 -11.27 10.09
N ALA A 203 -6.56 -10.31 9.91
CA ALA A 203 -5.92 -10.06 8.62
C ALA A 203 -5.16 -11.29 8.09
N ASN A 204 -4.41 -11.98 8.95
CA ASN A 204 -3.62 -13.14 8.51
C ASN A 204 -4.50 -14.30 8.05
N ASN A 205 -5.52 -14.63 8.82
CA ASN A 205 -6.46 -15.70 8.47
C ASN A 205 -7.24 -15.37 7.20
N ILE A 206 -7.76 -14.14 7.08
CA ILE A 206 -8.54 -13.71 5.90
C ILE A 206 -7.66 -13.78 4.64
N PHE A 207 -6.43 -13.28 4.68
CA PHE A 207 -5.53 -13.31 3.53
C PHE A 207 -5.24 -14.75 3.09
N ILE A 208 -4.82 -15.62 4.02
CA ILE A 208 -4.42 -17.00 3.71
C ILE A 208 -5.61 -17.81 3.17
N THR A 209 -6.78 -17.72 3.81
CA THR A 209 -7.95 -18.50 3.40
C THR A 209 -8.50 -18.03 2.06
N THR A 210 -8.62 -16.73 1.86
CA THR A 210 -9.12 -16.17 0.59
C THR A 210 -8.17 -16.47 -0.57
N GLN A 211 -6.85 -16.35 -0.35
CA GLN A 211 -5.85 -16.67 -1.37
C GLN A 211 -5.94 -18.16 -1.78
N ALA A 212 -6.03 -19.07 -0.81
CA ALA A 212 -6.18 -20.49 -1.07
C ALA A 212 -7.48 -20.83 -1.84
N GLU A 213 -8.59 -20.15 -1.54
CA GLU A 213 -9.85 -20.30 -2.28
C GLU A 213 -9.72 -19.83 -3.73
N ILE A 214 -9.10 -18.68 -3.97
CA ILE A 214 -8.85 -18.16 -5.31
C ILE A 214 -7.97 -19.11 -6.12
N GLU A 215 -6.89 -19.63 -5.53
CA GLU A 215 -5.99 -20.59 -6.19
C GLU A 215 -6.74 -21.89 -6.56
N LYS A 216 -7.58 -22.40 -5.67
CA LYS A 216 -8.43 -23.57 -5.94
C LYS A 216 -9.39 -23.31 -7.09
N LEU A 217 -10.09 -22.17 -7.10
CA LEU A 217 -10.99 -21.80 -8.19
C LEU A 217 -10.27 -21.67 -9.52
N ASN A 218 -9.10 -21.08 -9.56
CA ASN A 218 -8.28 -20.94 -10.76
C ASN A 218 -7.82 -22.30 -11.27
N SER A 219 -7.42 -23.22 -10.38
CA SER A 219 -7.04 -24.59 -10.76
C SER A 219 -8.20 -25.38 -11.36
N VAL A 220 -9.41 -25.26 -10.81
CA VAL A 220 -10.63 -25.88 -11.36
C VAL A 220 -10.93 -25.34 -12.77
N LYS A 221 -10.94 -24.01 -12.93
CA LYS A 221 -11.17 -23.37 -14.25
C LYS A 221 -10.12 -23.76 -15.29
N ALA A 222 -8.86 -23.85 -14.91
CA ALA A 222 -7.78 -24.30 -15.80
C ALA A 222 -7.98 -25.75 -16.26
N ASN A 223 -8.39 -26.64 -15.34
CA ASN A 223 -8.70 -28.03 -15.66
C ASN A 223 -9.92 -28.17 -16.61
N GLU A 224 -11.00 -27.43 -16.33
CA GLU A 224 -12.18 -27.39 -17.20
C GLU A 224 -11.85 -26.87 -18.60
N SER A 225 -11.06 -25.79 -18.68
CA SER A 225 -10.57 -25.26 -19.96
C SER A 225 -9.74 -26.30 -20.74
N THR A 226 -8.81 -26.97 -20.05
CA THR A 226 -7.97 -28.03 -20.64
C THR A 226 -8.81 -29.19 -21.15
N GLN A 227 -9.81 -29.65 -20.38
CA GLN A 227 -10.71 -30.70 -20.80
C GLN A 227 -11.57 -30.29 -22.00
N SER A 228 -12.06 -29.04 -22.01
CA SER A 228 -12.83 -28.49 -23.12
C SER A 228 -11.98 -28.41 -24.40
N ILE A 229 -10.75 -27.93 -24.32
CA ILE A 229 -9.82 -27.89 -25.42
C ILE A 229 -9.54 -29.31 -25.93
N LYS A 230 -9.27 -30.25 -25.03
CA LYS A 230 -9.04 -31.68 -25.41
C LYS A 230 -10.23 -32.28 -26.18
N LYS A 231 -11.45 -32.02 -25.69
CA LYS A 231 -12.68 -32.46 -26.35
C LYS A 231 -12.86 -31.81 -27.73
N LEU A 232 -12.60 -30.51 -27.85
CA LEU A 232 -12.69 -29.76 -29.10
C LEU A 232 -11.64 -30.19 -30.14
N THR A 233 -10.49 -30.68 -29.68
CA THR A 233 -9.37 -31.09 -30.53
C THR A 233 -9.26 -32.59 -30.72
N GLU A 234 -10.25 -33.37 -30.26
CA GLU A 234 -10.31 -34.82 -30.46
C GLU A 234 -10.41 -35.12 -31.93
N GLY A 235 -9.44 -35.89 -32.47
CA GLY A 235 -9.34 -36.19 -33.89
C GLY A 235 -8.71 -35.08 -34.77
N ALA A 236 -8.28 -33.98 -34.19
CA ALA A 236 -7.58 -32.91 -34.90
C ALA A 236 -6.14 -33.30 -35.26
N THR A 237 -5.64 -32.77 -36.35
CA THR A 237 -4.21 -32.79 -36.70
C THR A 237 -3.53 -31.56 -36.13
N PHE A 238 -2.32 -31.72 -35.54
CA PHE A 238 -1.57 -30.62 -34.97
C PHE A 238 -0.40 -30.21 -35.85
N THR A 239 -0.22 -28.92 -36.04
CA THR A 239 0.99 -28.38 -36.67
C THR A 239 2.17 -28.38 -35.68
N LYS A 240 3.39 -28.14 -36.14
CA LYS A 240 4.58 -27.97 -35.29
C LYS A 240 4.47 -26.79 -34.32
N SER A 241 3.64 -25.78 -34.64
CA SER A 241 3.36 -24.61 -33.76
C SER A 241 2.24 -24.87 -32.76
N GLY A 242 1.64 -26.06 -32.74
CA GLY A 242 0.55 -26.43 -31.82
C GLY A 242 -0.84 -26.02 -32.29
N LEU A 243 -1.02 -25.49 -33.49
CA LEU A 243 -2.34 -25.22 -34.05
C LEU A 243 -3.05 -26.51 -34.36
N ALA A 244 -4.25 -26.72 -33.83
CA ALA A 244 -5.13 -27.84 -34.13
C ALA A 244 -6.02 -27.52 -35.35
N TYR A 245 -6.17 -28.45 -36.28
CA TYR A 245 -7.07 -28.31 -37.42
C TYR A 245 -7.72 -29.64 -37.77
N PHE A 246 -8.88 -29.56 -38.42
CA PHE A 246 -9.59 -30.72 -38.98
C PHE A 246 -9.62 -30.63 -40.50
N MET A 247 -9.29 -31.70 -41.17
CA MET A 247 -9.47 -31.82 -42.59
C MET A 247 -10.91 -32.23 -42.87
N ILE A 248 -11.77 -31.29 -43.29
CA ILE A 248 -13.17 -31.56 -43.59
C ILE A 248 -13.29 -32.23 -44.96
N LYS A 249 -12.49 -31.76 -45.91
CA LYS A 249 -12.43 -32.29 -47.27
C LYS A 249 -11.03 -32.06 -47.86
N GLU A 250 -10.46 -33.09 -48.46
CA GLU A 250 -9.18 -32.91 -49.12
C GLU A 250 -9.38 -32.21 -50.48
N GLY A 251 -8.61 -31.13 -50.66
CA GLY A 251 -8.65 -30.37 -51.89
C GLY A 251 -7.91 -31.12 -53.04
N VAL A 252 -8.48 -31.12 -54.24
CA VAL A 252 -7.89 -31.72 -55.44
C VAL A 252 -7.16 -30.70 -56.33
N GLY A 253 -7.07 -29.44 -55.87
CA GLY A 253 -6.39 -28.36 -56.60
C GLY A 253 -4.90 -28.25 -56.28
N ALA A 254 -4.23 -27.33 -56.92
CA ALA A 254 -2.81 -27.04 -56.67
C ALA A 254 -2.63 -26.48 -55.24
N GLN A 255 -1.58 -26.90 -54.57
CA GLN A 255 -1.24 -26.41 -53.25
C GLN A 255 -0.90 -24.91 -53.28
N ALA A 256 -1.48 -24.14 -52.35
CA ALA A 256 -1.19 -22.73 -52.23
C ALA A 256 0.28 -22.50 -51.80
N THR A 257 0.96 -21.60 -52.50
CA THR A 257 2.33 -21.21 -52.16
C THR A 257 2.34 -20.02 -51.27
N ALA A 258 3.40 -19.86 -50.46
CA ALA A 258 3.56 -18.75 -49.54
C ALA A 258 3.41 -17.39 -50.26
N GLY A 259 2.66 -16.44 -49.64
CA GLY A 259 2.42 -15.10 -50.19
C GLY A 259 1.29 -15.02 -51.23
N LYS A 260 0.55 -16.10 -51.50
CA LYS A 260 -0.63 -16.07 -52.38
C LYS A 260 -1.93 -15.98 -51.57
N THR A 261 -2.90 -15.21 -52.08
CA THR A 261 -4.24 -15.14 -51.53
C THR A 261 -5.03 -16.39 -51.93
N VAL A 262 -5.67 -17.00 -50.94
CA VAL A 262 -6.60 -18.12 -51.16
C VAL A 262 -8.01 -17.69 -50.73
N SER A 263 -9.01 -18.10 -51.48
CA SER A 263 -10.41 -17.96 -51.07
C SER A 263 -10.87 -19.27 -50.43
N VAL A 264 -11.51 -19.16 -49.26
CA VAL A 264 -12.07 -20.25 -48.47
C VAL A 264 -13.55 -20.07 -48.27
#